data_05acfd94eff5c89fc01ab9ea846d7f73
#
_entry.id   05acfd94eff5c89fc01ab9ea846d7f73
#
_cell.length_a   1.000
_cell.length_b   1.000
_cell.length_c   1.000
_cell.angle_alpha   90.00
_cell.angle_beta   90.00
_cell.angle_gamma   90.00
#
_symmetry.space_group_name_H-M   'P 1'
#
loop_
_entity.id
_entity.type
_entity.pdbx_description
1 polymer ?
#
loop_
_entity_poly.entity_id
_entity_poly.type
_entity_poly.pdbx_seq_one_letter_code
_entity_poly.pdbx_strand_id
1 'polypeptide(L)'
;MDTLLRETVNAVVNSRFPEMSIEGRRQIESILIREEFPKGAIALNEGEVAHEIVFVGKGMLRQYYYKNGKDVTEHFSYEGCIVMCIESFLKQVPTRLIVETLEPSIIYLFPRDMIQKLAKENWEINMFYQKILEYSLIVSQIKADSWRFESARERYNLLLETHPEIIKRAPLAHIASYLFMTPETLSRVRSGVL
;
A
#
# COMPACT_ATOMS: atom_id res chain seq x y z
N MET A 1 -24.53 -8.39 -4.95
CA MET A 1 -23.80 -7.13 -4.70
C MET A 1 -22.54 -7.49 -3.95
N ASP A 2 -21.36 -7.05 -4.38
CA ASP A 2 -20.09 -7.42 -3.73
C ASP A 2 -19.96 -6.66 -2.40
N THR A 3 -20.23 -7.38 -1.29
CA THR A 3 -20.15 -6.81 0.07
C THR A 3 -18.73 -6.38 0.40
N LEU A 4 -17.72 -7.18 -0.01
CA LEU A 4 -16.32 -6.88 0.21
C LEU A 4 -15.88 -5.60 -0.51
N LEU A 5 -16.36 -5.37 -1.74
CA LEU A 5 -16.10 -4.12 -2.48
C LEU A 5 -16.54 -2.90 -1.65
N ARG A 6 -17.79 -2.92 -1.16
CA ARG A 6 -18.33 -1.82 -0.36
C ARG A 6 -17.57 -1.60 0.94
N GLU A 7 -17.25 -2.67 1.65
CA GLU A 7 -16.44 -2.62 2.88
C GLU A 7 -15.07 -2.03 2.60
N THR A 8 -14.41 -2.46 1.51
CA THR A 8 -13.10 -1.95 1.10
C THR A 8 -13.15 -0.47 0.75
N VAL A 9 -14.13 -0.04 -0.07
CA VAL A 9 -14.30 1.39 -0.42
C VAL A 9 -14.54 2.21 0.84
N ASN A 10 -15.40 1.76 1.75
CA ASN A 10 -15.67 2.47 3.00
C ASN A 10 -14.43 2.56 3.88
N ALA A 11 -13.64 1.49 4.03
CA ALA A 11 -12.41 1.51 4.82
C ALA A 11 -11.40 2.52 4.25
N VAL A 12 -11.16 2.46 2.94
CA VAL A 12 -10.21 3.35 2.26
C VAL A 12 -10.68 4.80 2.28
N VAL A 13 -11.95 5.07 2.00
CA VAL A 13 -12.50 6.43 2.01
C VAL A 13 -12.50 7.00 3.42
N ASN A 14 -12.95 6.26 4.43
CA ASN A 14 -12.98 6.74 5.81
C ASN A 14 -11.59 7.10 6.35
N SER A 15 -10.55 6.42 5.89
CA SER A 15 -9.18 6.70 6.30
C SER A 15 -8.54 7.92 5.59
N ARG A 16 -9.18 8.48 4.56
CA ARG A 16 -8.64 9.57 3.72
C ARG A 16 -9.56 10.78 3.64
N PHE A 17 -10.85 10.54 3.42
CA PHE A 17 -11.88 11.57 3.23
C PHE A 17 -13.22 11.06 3.78
N PRO A 18 -13.38 10.99 5.12
CA PRO A 18 -14.56 10.41 5.77
C PRO A 18 -15.87 11.17 5.45
N GLU A 19 -15.77 12.46 5.08
CA GLU A 19 -16.92 13.32 4.74
C GLU A 19 -17.53 13.03 3.38
N MET A 20 -16.89 12.15 2.55
CA MET A 20 -17.41 11.78 1.24
C MET A 20 -18.85 11.23 1.34
N SER A 21 -19.71 11.74 0.48
CA SER A 21 -21.11 11.32 0.37
C SER A 21 -21.26 9.84 -0.02
N ILE A 22 -22.44 9.28 0.26
CA ILE A 22 -22.78 7.92 -0.19
C ILE A 22 -22.73 7.83 -1.72
N GLU A 23 -23.13 8.88 -2.42
CA GLU A 23 -23.11 8.93 -3.89
C GLU A 23 -21.66 8.93 -4.43
N GLY A 24 -20.75 9.72 -3.84
CA GLY A 24 -19.33 9.69 -4.20
C GLY A 24 -18.71 8.31 -4.03
N ARG A 25 -19.04 7.61 -2.91
CA ARG A 25 -18.58 6.22 -2.67
C ARG A 25 -19.12 5.25 -3.73
N ARG A 26 -20.41 5.36 -4.11
CA ARG A 26 -21.00 4.53 -5.17
C ARG A 26 -20.36 4.76 -6.52
N GLN A 27 -19.99 5.99 -6.84
CA GLN A 27 -19.25 6.28 -8.07
C GLN A 27 -17.88 5.62 -8.08
N ILE A 28 -17.15 5.62 -6.96
CA ILE A 28 -15.89 4.86 -6.83
C ILE A 28 -16.18 3.36 -7.00
N GLU A 29 -17.16 2.79 -6.28
CA GLU A 29 -17.54 1.38 -6.40
C GLU A 29 -17.83 0.98 -7.85
N SER A 30 -18.46 1.85 -8.63
CA SER A 30 -18.90 1.54 -10.00
C SER A 30 -17.78 1.38 -11.02
N ILE A 31 -16.57 1.89 -10.72
CA ILE A 31 -15.42 1.87 -11.63
C ILE A 31 -14.27 0.98 -11.16
N LEU A 32 -14.39 0.44 -9.95
CA LEU A 32 -13.39 -0.48 -9.42
C LEU A 32 -13.49 -1.86 -10.08
N ILE A 33 -12.33 -2.38 -10.48
CA ILE A 33 -12.19 -3.70 -11.11
C ILE A 33 -11.64 -4.66 -10.06
N ARG A 34 -12.37 -5.75 -9.80
CA ARG A 34 -11.95 -6.79 -8.86
C ARG A 34 -10.99 -7.75 -9.52
N GLU A 35 -9.90 -8.06 -8.83
CA GLU A 35 -8.97 -9.13 -9.17
C GLU A 35 -8.63 -9.99 -7.96
N GLU A 36 -8.35 -11.28 -8.22
CA GLU A 36 -7.99 -12.27 -7.22
C GLU A 36 -6.63 -12.89 -7.55
N PHE A 37 -5.78 -12.96 -6.55
CA PHE A 37 -4.42 -13.49 -6.70
C PHE A 37 -4.15 -14.60 -5.68
N PRO A 38 -3.51 -15.72 -6.09
CA PRO A 38 -2.96 -16.68 -5.14
C PRO A 38 -1.76 -16.06 -4.42
N LYS A 39 -1.34 -16.69 -3.31
CA LYS A 39 -0.10 -16.32 -2.62
C LYS A 39 1.11 -16.40 -3.55
N GLY A 40 1.98 -15.39 -3.48
CA GLY A 40 3.22 -15.30 -4.25
C GLY A 40 3.02 -14.85 -5.71
N ALA A 41 1.82 -14.41 -6.08
CA ALA A 41 1.58 -13.86 -7.40
C ALA A 41 2.12 -12.43 -7.50
N ILE A 42 2.59 -12.06 -8.70
CA ILE A 42 3.02 -10.71 -9.03
C ILE A 42 1.84 -9.97 -9.65
N ALA A 43 1.39 -8.92 -8.99
CA ALA A 43 0.30 -8.05 -9.46
C ALA A 43 0.82 -6.91 -10.36
N LEU A 44 2.08 -6.48 -10.17
CA LEU A 44 2.77 -5.52 -11.03
C LEU A 44 4.26 -5.85 -11.01
N ASN A 45 4.89 -5.93 -12.17
CA ASN A 45 6.31 -6.28 -12.27
C ASN A 45 7.19 -5.06 -12.53
N GLU A 46 8.50 -5.19 -12.22
CA GLU A 46 9.50 -4.21 -12.63
C GLU A 46 9.49 -4.04 -14.16
N GLY A 47 9.57 -2.80 -14.62
CA GLY A 47 9.53 -2.45 -16.05
C GLY A 47 8.13 -2.24 -16.61
N GLU A 48 7.07 -2.61 -15.91
CA GLU A 48 5.70 -2.30 -16.29
C GLU A 48 5.31 -0.87 -15.85
N VAL A 49 4.25 -0.34 -16.45
CA VAL A 49 3.70 0.98 -16.07
C VAL A 49 2.49 0.78 -15.16
N ALA A 50 2.49 1.44 -14.01
CA ALA A 50 1.34 1.41 -13.10
C ALA A 50 0.22 2.31 -13.64
N HIS A 51 -0.90 1.72 -14.02
CA HIS A 51 -2.08 2.42 -14.52
C HIS A 51 -3.19 2.55 -13.48
N GLU A 52 -3.05 1.92 -12.32
CA GLU A 52 -4.08 1.85 -11.30
C GLU A 52 -3.55 2.24 -9.92
N ILE A 53 -4.45 2.75 -9.08
CA ILE A 53 -4.34 2.72 -7.63
C ILE A 53 -5.05 1.44 -7.17
N VAL A 54 -4.43 0.67 -6.28
CA VAL A 54 -4.98 -0.61 -5.83
C VAL A 54 -5.52 -0.48 -4.41
N PHE A 55 -6.78 -0.87 -4.19
CA PHE A 55 -7.37 -1.01 -2.86
C PHE A 55 -7.30 -2.47 -2.43
N VAL A 56 -6.77 -2.74 -1.26
CA VAL A 56 -6.68 -4.11 -0.73
C VAL A 56 -7.99 -4.46 -0.01
N GLY A 57 -8.75 -5.37 -0.59
CA GLY A 57 -10.00 -5.88 0.00
C GLY A 57 -9.76 -7.03 0.97
N LYS A 58 -8.85 -7.93 0.62
CA LYS A 58 -8.45 -9.06 1.46
C LYS A 58 -7.01 -9.43 1.14
N GLY A 59 -6.27 -9.84 2.16
CA GLY A 59 -4.91 -10.32 2.02
C GLY A 59 -3.86 -9.27 2.31
N MET A 60 -2.62 -9.59 2.01
CA MET A 60 -1.46 -8.70 2.22
C MET A 60 -0.57 -8.67 1.00
N LEU A 61 -0.22 -7.47 0.57
CA LEU A 61 0.68 -7.21 -0.55
C LEU A 61 1.98 -6.58 -0.04
N ARG A 62 3.05 -6.82 -0.77
CA ARG A 62 4.37 -6.22 -0.55
C ARG A 62 4.79 -5.49 -1.82
N GLN A 63 5.27 -4.25 -1.66
CA GLN A 63 6.02 -3.53 -2.68
C GLN A 63 7.51 -3.66 -2.36
N TYR A 64 8.32 -4.04 -3.34
CA TYR A 64 9.75 -4.21 -3.17
C TYR A 64 10.52 -3.94 -4.48
N TYR A 65 11.82 -3.81 -4.37
CA TYR A 65 12.74 -3.69 -5.51
C TYR A 65 14.03 -4.46 -5.24
N TYR A 66 14.78 -4.73 -6.29
CA TYR A 66 16.12 -5.34 -6.16
C TYR A 66 17.20 -4.28 -6.07
N LYS A 67 18.10 -4.42 -5.08
CA LYS A 67 19.31 -3.61 -4.92
C LYS A 67 20.49 -4.52 -4.61
N ASN A 68 21.50 -4.54 -5.49
CA ASN A 68 22.70 -5.38 -5.36
C ASN A 68 22.37 -6.89 -5.15
N GLY A 69 21.39 -7.40 -5.88
CA GLY A 69 20.95 -8.80 -5.81
C GLY A 69 20.12 -9.17 -4.58
N LYS A 70 19.75 -8.20 -3.75
CA LYS A 70 18.87 -8.40 -2.59
C LYS A 70 17.53 -7.69 -2.82
N ASP A 71 16.45 -8.33 -2.43
CA ASP A 71 15.14 -7.70 -2.41
C ASP A 71 15.04 -6.74 -1.21
N VAL A 72 14.53 -5.55 -1.46
CA VAL A 72 14.33 -4.51 -0.45
C VAL A 72 12.86 -4.16 -0.39
N THR A 73 12.23 -4.46 0.73
CA THR A 73 10.82 -4.15 0.96
C THR A 73 10.61 -2.66 1.14
N GLU A 74 9.75 -2.08 0.30
CA GLU A 74 9.41 -0.66 0.34
C GLU A 74 8.15 -0.41 1.17
N HIS A 75 7.08 -1.19 0.93
CA HIS A 75 5.81 -1.07 1.64
C HIS A 75 5.14 -2.43 1.83
N PHE A 76 4.32 -2.51 2.88
CA PHE A 76 3.28 -3.52 3.05
C PHE A 76 1.91 -2.84 2.99
N SER A 77 0.94 -3.54 2.40
CA SER A 77 -0.45 -3.10 2.34
C SER A 77 -1.37 -4.29 2.62
N TYR A 78 -2.36 -4.09 3.46
CA TYR A 78 -3.34 -5.10 3.85
C TYR A 78 -4.75 -4.49 3.79
N GLU A 79 -5.74 -5.16 4.30
CA GLU A 79 -7.15 -4.75 4.17
C GLU A 79 -7.38 -3.26 4.52
N GLY A 80 -8.03 -2.53 3.64
CA GLY A 80 -8.29 -1.09 3.78
C GLY A 80 -7.11 -0.18 3.45
N CYS A 81 -5.94 -0.75 3.10
CA CYS A 81 -4.80 0.01 2.59
C CYS A 81 -4.88 0.22 1.07
N ILE A 82 -4.06 1.17 0.61
CA ILE A 82 -3.82 1.45 -0.81
C ILE A 82 -2.41 1.02 -1.19
N VAL A 83 -2.26 0.43 -2.39
CA VAL A 83 -0.98 0.22 -3.06
C VAL A 83 -0.89 1.19 -4.24
N MET A 84 0.20 1.94 -4.34
CA MET A 84 0.45 2.83 -5.46
C MET A 84 1.95 2.93 -5.74
N CYS A 85 2.36 2.61 -6.97
CA CYS A 85 3.70 2.91 -7.46
C CYS A 85 3.72 4.35 -7.98
N ILE A 86 3.85 5.31 -7.05
CA ILE A 86 3.51 6.73 -7.24
C ILE A 86 4.21 7.37 -8.43
N GLU A 87 5.52 7.16 -8.62
CA GLU A 87 6.25 7.74 -9.74
C GLU A 87 5.73 7.22 -11.08
N SER A 88 5.59 5.90 -11.20
CA SER A 88 5.08 5.26 -12.39
C SER A 88 3.64 5.68 -12.68
N PHE A 89 2.77 5.67 -11.67
CA PHE A 89 1.37 6.08 -11.81
C PHE A 89 1.21 7.53 -12.25
N LEU A 90 1.99 8.47 -11.70
CA LEU A 90 1.87 9.88 -12.03
C LEU A 90 2.52 10.23 -13.38
N LYS A 91 3.74 9.72 -13.63
CA LYS A 91 4.52 10.04 -14.82
C LYS A 91 4.26 9.13 -16.01
N GLN A 92 3.56 8.00 -15.81
CA GLN A 92 3.33 6.95 -16.80
C GLN A 92 4.65 6.44 -17.42
N VAL A 93 5.59 6.14 -16.53
CA VAL A 93 6.90 5.55 -16.87
C VAL A 93 7.03 4.17 -16.21
N PRO A 94 7.89 3.27 -16.71
CA PRO A 94 8.13 1.98 -16.09
C PRO A 94 8.50 2.08 -14.61
N THR A 95 7.89 1.22 -13.78
CA THR A 95 8.20 1.13 -12.35
C THR A 95 9.48 0.33 -12.08
N ARG A 96 10.16 0.66 -11.00
CA ARG A 96 11.22 -0.17 -10.40
C ARG A 96 10.69 -1.10 -9.32
N LEU A 97 9.45 -0.87 -8.89
CA LEU A 97 8.83 -1.64 -7.82
C LEU A 97 8.12 -2.86 -8.40
N ILE A 98 8.18 -3.94 -7.65
CA ILE A 98 7.40 -5.15 -7.86
C ILE A 98 6.33 -5.19 -6.78
N VAL A 99 5.11 -5.53 -7.15
CA VAL A 99 3.99 -5.74 -6.22
C VAL A 99 3.66 -7.22 -6.18
N GLU A 100 3.86 -7.87 -5.04
CA GLU A 100 3.55 -9.28 -4.86
C GLU A 100 2.54 -9.50 -3.73
N THR A 101 1.80 -10.58 -3.81
CA THR A 101 0.88 -11.03 -2.77
C THR A 101 1.59 -11.97 -1.78
N LEU A 102 1.55 -11.65 -0.50
CA LEU A 102 2.15 -12.51 0.55
C LEU A 102 1.19 -13.63 1.01
N GLU A 103 -0.07 -13.54 0.65
CA GLU A 103 -1.13 -14.51 0.92
C GLU A 103 -2.21 -14.42 -0.16
N PRO A 104 -3.19 -15.35 -0.23
CA PRO A 104 -4.29 -15.22 -1.19
C PRO A 104 -5.02 -13.89 -1.00
N SER A 105 -5.10 -13.08 -2.04
CA SER A 105 -5.52 -11.68 -1.96
C SER A 105 -6.64 -11.36 -2.95
N ILE A 106 -7.53 -10.46 -2.54
CA ILE A 106 -8.55 -9.83 -3.37
C ILE A 106 -8.27 -8.34 -3.37
N ILE A 107 -8.07 -7.79 -4.55
CA ILE A 107 -7.78 -6.38 -4.75
C ILE A 107 -8.82 -5.74 -5.67
N TYR A 108 -8.93 -4.42 -5.57
CA TYR A 108 -9.77 -3.62 -6.44
C TYR A 108 -8.91 -2.56 -7.11
N LEU A 109 -8.85 -2.62 -8.43
CA LEU A 109 -8.10 -1.70 -9.27
C LEU A 109 -8.92 -0.43 -9.50
N PHE A 110 -8.34 0.72 -9.23
CA PHE A 110 -8.92 2.05 -9.46
C PHE A 110 -8.18 2.68 -10.65
N PRO A 111 -8.71 2.56 -11.90
CA PRO A 111 -8.00 2.93 -13.10
C PRO A 111 -7.77 4.44 -13.19
N ARG A 112 -6.54 4.84 -13.54
CA ARG A 112 -6.10 6.23 -13.66
C ARG A 112 -7.00 7.09 -14.53
N ASP A 113 -7.36 6.58 -15.71
CA ASP A 113 -8.16 7.34 -16.67
C ASP A 113 -9.59 7.59 -16.14
N MET A 114 -10.15 6.60 -15.42
CA MET A 114 -11.45 6.74 -14.79
C MET A 114 -11.39 7.71 -13.60
N ILE A 115 -10.33 7.68 -12.80
CA ILE A 115 -10.10 8.66 -11.73
C ILE A 115 -10.08 10.06 -12.31
N GLN A 116 -9.27 10.28 -13.36
CA GLN A 116 -9.12 11.60 -13.99
C GLN A 116 -10.41 12.10 -14.62
N LYS A 117 -11.21 11.20 -15.21
CA LYS A 117 -12.52 11.54 -15.76
C LYS A 117 -13.48 11.97 -14.64
N LEU A 118 -13.67 11.12 -13.62
CA LEU A 118 -14.60 11.40 -12.53
C LEU A 118 -14.19 12.63 -11.71
N ALA A 119 -12.89 12.83 -11.47
CA ALA A 119 -12.40 13.99 -10.74
C ALA A 119 -12.71 15.34 -11.43
N LYS A 120 -12.91 15.36 -12.74
CA LYS A 120 -13.36 16.55 -13.47
C LYS A 120 -14.86 16.83 -13.30
N GLU A 121 -15.64 15.78 -13.07
CA GLU A 121 -17.10 15.83 -13.01
C GLU A 121 -17.61 15.94 -11.56
N ASN A 122 -16.84 15.42 -10.59
CA ASN A 122 -17.22 15.36 -9.18
C ASN A 122 -16.09 15.85 -8.28
N TRP A 123 -16.34 16.93 -7.54
CA TRP A 123 -15.35 17.54 -6.63
C TRP A 123 -14.97 16.61 -5.48
N GLU A 124 -15.87 15.74 -4.99
CA GLU A 124 -15.55 14.79 -3.91
C GLU A 124 -14.52 13.75 -4.38
N ILE A 125 -14.65 13.27 -5.62
CA ILE A 125 -13.68 12.35 -6.22
C ILE A 125 -12.32 13.05 -6.39
N ASN A 126 -12.33 14.29 -6.85
CA ASN A 126 -11.10 15.09 -6.96
C ASN A 126 -10.44 15.29 -5.60
N MET A 127 -11.21 15.65 -4.58
CA MET A 127 -10.71 15.82 -3.21
C MET A 127 -10.15 14.50 -2.66
N PHE A 128 -10.87 13.40 -2.84
CA PHE A 128 -10.40 12.08 -2.41
C PHE A 128 -9.08 11.69 -3.08
N TYR A 129 -8.95 11.91 -4.39
CA TYR A 129 -7.71 11.67 -5.11
C TYR A 129 -6.56 12.55 -4.58
N GLN A 130 -6.81 13.84 -4.30
CA GLN A 130 -5.82 14.71 -3.66
C GLN A 130 -5.40 14.18 -2.28
N LYS A 131 -6.35 13.71 -1.47
CA LYS A 131 -6.07 13.13 -0.15
C LYS A 131 -5.26 11.85 -0.22
N ILE A 132 -5.44 11.02 -1.25
CA ILE A 132 -4.56 9.88 -1.51
C ILE A 132 -3.12 10.33 -1.76
N LEU A 133 -2.91 11.36 -2.59
CA LEU A 133 -1.58 11.89 -2.92
C LEU A 133 -0.92 12.57 -1.71
N GLU A 134 -1.65 13.39 -0.96
CA GLU A 134 -1.18 14.02 0.29
C GLU A 134 -0.71 12.96 1.29
N TYR A 135 -1.53 11.94 1.51
CA TYR A 135 -1.20 10.85 2.41
C TYR A 135 0.05 10.10 1.97
N SER A 136 0.17 9.79 0.67
CA SER A 136 1.35 9.11 0.12
C SER A 136 2.62 9.93 0.30
N LEU A 137 2.55 11.25 0.15
CA LEU A 137 3.66 12.16 0.41
C LEU A 137 4.06 12.15 1.89
N ILE A 138 3.08 12.24 2.80
CA ILE A 138 3.32 12.21 4.25
C ILE A 138 3.96 10.89 4.67
N VAL A 139 3.43 9.74 4.20
CA VAL A 139 3.99 8.42 4.52
C VAL A 139 5.43 8.29 4.02
N SER A 140 5.72 8.79 2.81
CA SER A 140 7.07 8.80 2.26
C SER A 140 8.02 9.65 3.10
N GLN A 141 7.57 10.81 3.58
CA GLN A 141 8.36 11.68 4.45
C GLN A 141 8.61 11.04 5.82
N ILE A 142 7.58 10.50 6.46
CA ILE A 142 7.68 9.78 7.75
C ILE A 142 8.70 8.63 7.63
N LYS A 143 8.62 7.84 6.55
CA LYS A 143 9.55 6.75 6.31
C LYS A 143 10.99 7.23 6.15
N ALA A 144 11.21 8.32 5.41
CA ALA A 144 12.53 8.91 5.23
C ALA A 144 13.08 9.44 6.55
N ASP A 145 12.27 10.05 7.40
CA ASP A 145 12.66 10.58 8.70
C ASP A 145 12.94 9.46 9.72
N SER A 146 12.09 8.43 9.74
CA SER A 146 12.30 7.23 10.56
C SER A 146 13.66 6.57 10.26
N TRP A 147 13.99 6.46 8.98
CA TRP A 147 15.30 5.93 8.59
C TRP A 147 16.49 6.81 9.04
N ARG A 148 16.32 8.13 9.04
CA ARG A 148 17.40 9.09 9.40
C ARG A 148 17.59 9.23 10.89
N PHE A 149 16.52 9.20 11.67
CA PHE A 149 16.52 9.68 13.05
C PHE A 149 16.22 8.60 14.09
N GLU A 150 15.60 7.46 13.68
CA GLU A 150 15.21 6.42 14.62
C GLU A 150 16.22 5.26 14.68
N SER A 151 16.42 4.74 15.87
CA SER A 151 17.14 3.50 16.10
C SER A 151 16.36 2.28 15.57
N ALA A 152 17.04 1.15 15.39
CA ALA A 152 16.40 -0.10 15.00
C ALA A 152 15.24 -0.51 15.93
N ARG A 153 15.41 -0.26 17.24
CA ARG A 153 14.39 -0.57 18.26
C ARG A 153 13.18 0.35 18.14
N GLU A 154 13.40 1.64 17.94
CA GLU A 154 12.30 2.61 17.78
C GLU A 154 11.49 2.31 16.53
N ARG A 155 12.15 2.03 15.39
CA ARG A 155 11.44 1.62 14.15
C ARG A 155 10.59 0.37 14.34
N TYR A 156 11.11 -0.64 15.05
CA TYR A 156 10.35 -1.86 15.34
C TYR A 156 9.15 -1.58 16.24
N ASN A 157 9.33 -0.81 17.31
CA ASN A 157 8.25 -0.48 18.23
C ASN A 157 7.16 0.34 17.54
N LEU A 158 7.53 1.32 16.73
CA LEU A 158 6.58 2.10 15.93
C LEU A 158 5.78 1.20 14.99
N LEU A 159 6.44 0.25 14.29
CA LEU A 159 5.73 -0.69 13.43
C LEU A 159 4.78 -1.59 14.22
N LEU A 160 5.19 -2.06 15.40
CA LEU A 160 4.37 -2.90 16.27
C LEU A 160 3.11 -2.17 16.76
N GLU A 161 3.23 -0.88 17.07
CA GLU A 161 2.14 -0.04 17.54
C GLU A 161 1.18 0.36 16.42
N THR A 162 1.73 0.75 15.27
CA THR A 162 0.92 1.32 14.17
C THR A 162 0.39 0.28 13.19
N HIS A 163 1.14 -0.80 12.97
CA HIS A 163 0.83 -1.83 11.98
C HIS A 163 1.07 -3.26 12.49
N PRO A 164 0.42 -3.69 13.58
CA PRO A 164 0.63 -5.01 14.19
C PRO A 164 0.34 -6.18 13.22
N GLU A 165 -0.53 -5.97 12.21
CA GLU A 165 -0.84 -6.98 11.21
C GLU A 165 0.38 -7.36 10.35
N ILE A 166 1.28 -6.42 10.08
CA ILE A 166 2.54 -6.73 9.38
C ILE A 166 3.39 -7.68 10.20
N ILE A 167 3.51 -7.41 11.50
CA ILE A 167 4.32 -8.26 12.42
C ILE A 167 3.77 -9.69 12.53
N LYS A 168 2.44 -9.85 12.46
CA LYS A 168 1.76 -11.14 12.58
C LYS A 168 1.82 -11.96 11.29
N ARG A 169 1.76 -11.31 10.12
CA ARG A 169 1.46 -11.96 8.83
C ARG A 169 2.66 -12.01 7.88
N ALA A 170 3.54 -10.99 7.91
CA ALA A 170 4.65 -10.92 6.98
C ALA A 170 5.85 -11.79 7.42
N PRO A 171 6.62 -12.38 6.49
CA PRO A 171 7.85 -13.07 6.77
C PRO A 171 8.87 -12.17 7.47
N LEU A 172 9.59 -12.72 8.46
CA LEU A 172 10.58 -11.98 9.27
C LEU A 172 11.65 -11.28 8.41
N ALA A 173 12.11 -11.93 7.34
CA ALA A 173 13.10 -11.36 6.43
C ALA A 173 12.57 -10.10 5.74
N HIS A 174 11.30 -10.09 5.32
CA HIS A 174 10.67 -8.92 4.69
C HIS A 174 10.44 -7.78 5.69
N ILE A 175 10.07 -8.11 6.95
CA ILE A 175 9.95 -7.12 8.02
C ILE A 175 11.33 -6.49 8.31
N ALA A 176 12.38 -7.29 8.42
CA ALA A 176 13.73 -6.78 8.63
C ALA A 176 14.17 -5.85 7.50
N SER A 177 13.93 -6.27 6.25
CA SER A 177 14.21 -5.46 5.06
C SER A 177 13.45 -4.12 5.08
N TYR A 178 12.14 -4.14 5.40
CA TYR A 178 11.30 -2.95 5.54
C TYR A 178 11.81 -1.97 6.60
N LEU A 179 12.31 -2.51 7.73
CA LEU A 179 12.86 -1.73 8.83
C LEU A 179 14.34 -1.34 8.64
N PHE A 180 14.93 -1.63 7.47
CA PHE A 180 16.34 -1.38 7.15
C PHE A 180 17.30 -1.99 8.17
N MET A 181 17.08 -3.25 8.54
CA MET A 181 17.95 -4.02 9.42
C MET A 181 18.11 -5.45 8.92
N THR A 182 19.09 -6.17 9.46
CA THR A 182 19.22 -7.61 9.15
C THR A 182 18.23 -8.45 9.97
N PRO A 183 17.87 -9.66 9.51
CA PRO A 183 17.03 -10.57 10.30
C PRO A 183 17.60 -10.87 11.70
N GLU A 184 18.92 -10.92 11.84
CA GLU A 184 19.61 -11.12 13.13
C GLU A 184 19.40 -9.91 14.05
N THR A 185 19.51 -8.69 13.51
CA THR A 185 19.25 -7.45 14.26
C THR A 185 17.79 -7.41 14.70
N LEU A 186 16.85 -7.73 13.82
CA LEU A 186 15.42 -7.79 14.16
C LEU A 186 15.15 -8.82 15.26
N SER A 187 15.78 -10.00 15.19
CA SER A 187 15.65 -11.02 16.23
C SER A 187 16.14 -10.52 17.61
N ARG A 188 17.27 -9.78 17.66
CA ARG A 188 17.78 -9.20 18.91
C ARG A 188 16.88 -8.09 19.45
N VAL A 189 16.35 -7.24 18.57
CA VAL A 189 15.38 -6.20 18.98
C VAL A 189 14.12 -6.83 19.58
N ARG A 190 13.60 -7.88 18.96
CA ARG A 190 12.41 -8.62 19.45
C ARG A 190 12.64 -9.31 20.80
N SER A 191 13.84 -9.81 21.05
CA SER A 191 14.19 -10.46 22.33
C SER A 191 14.60 -9.47 23.43
N GLY A 192 14.60 -8.16 23.15
CA GLY A 192 14.98 -7.13 24.12
C GLY A 192 16.48 -7.03 24.39
N VAL A 193 17.33 -7.63 23.53
CA VAL A 193 18.80 -7.64 23.64
C VAL A 193 19.41 -6.36 23.03
N LEU A 194 18.66 -5.64 22.19
CA LEU A 194 19.02 -4.36 21.59
C LEU A 194 18.00 -3.30 21.95
#